data_1f00a7dd41c61fff276ff39e62a15cb1
#
_entry.id   1f00a7dd41c61fff276ff39e62a15cb1
#
_cell.length_a   1.000
_cell.length_b   1.000
_cell.length_c   1.000
_cell.angle_alpha   90.00
_cell.angle_beta   90.00
_cell.angle_gamma   90.00
#
_symmetry.space_group_name_H-M   'P 1'
#
loop_
_entity.id
_entity.type
_entity.pdbx_description
1 polymer ?
#
loop_
_entity_poly.entity_id
_entity_poly.type
_entity_poly.pdbx_seq_one_letter_code
_entity_poly.pdbx_strand_id
1 'polypeptide(L)'
;MDKQNITVLRKILYAVESGDQVYGKQDYSCFAGVGANCSNEKAITIGAGQWYAGEAKELLYRIQRANPKLFKDMDNAGMEKDLLMKSWDTYAVTAESAKGQCIVSIISTDLGKKCQDEYMEDQIRTYTPTIEKAYGTMPDTAMMECINILHQGGFDALKRILSKTPEPYTADKIYTTLRQDPADPTPNQVGDYEGRQKAVISMIRKYAVTAERKEDTTMTKTEKAIKQMESWAADNSHGYDQIYRWGEKGDYDCSSAVIS
;
A
#
# COMPACT_ATOMS: atom_id res chain seq x y z
N MET A 1 12.09 5.14 4.73
CA MET A 1 11.26 5.35 3.51
C MET A 1 10.97 6.82 3.34
N ASP A 2 11.04 7.37 2.12
CA ASP A 2 10.77 8.78 1.89
C ASP A 2 9.25 9.11 1.91
N LYS A 3 8.91 10.41 2.05
CA LYS A 3 7.52 10.86 2.19
C LYS A 3 6.64 10.51 0.99
N GLN A 4 7.19 10.56 -0.22
CA GLN A 4 6.43 10.24 -1.44
C GLN A 4 6.10 8.75 -1.47
N ASN A 5 7.05 7.88 -1.11
CA ASN A 5 6.86 6.46 -1.05
C ASN A 5 5.89 6.03 0.07
N ILE A 6 5.84 6.75 1.19
CA ILE A 6 4.81 6.54 2.21
C ILE A 6 3.41 6.76 1.62
N THR A 7 3.20 7.86 0.90
CA THR A 7 1.90 8.16 0.25
C THR A 7 1.58 7.14 -0.86
N VAL A 8 2.58 6.71 -1.63
CA VAL A 8 2.39 5.65 -2.64
C VAL A 8 1.97 4.34 -1.98
N LEU A 9 2.67 3.93 -0.91
CA LEU A 9 2.33 2.68 -0.21
C LEU A 9 0.94 2.74 0.42
N ARG A 10 0.55 3.85 1.06
CA ARG A 10 -0.81 4.04 1.57
C ARG A 10 -1.86 3.78 0.47
N LYS A 11 -1.67 4.36 -0.72
CA LYS A 11 -2.58 4.14 -1.86
C LYS A 11 -2.59 2.70 -2.34
N ILE A 12 -1.44 2.00 -2.30
CA ILE A 12 -1.35 0.58 -2.65
C ILE A 12 -2.13 -0.27 -1.65
N LEU A 13 -1.90 -0.06 -0.34
CA LEU A 13 -2.61 -0.79 0.71
C LEU A 13 -4.12 -0.58 0.60
N TYR A 14 -4.59 0.65 0.46
CA TYR A 14 -6.01 0.94 0.26
C TYR A 14 -6.58 0.26 -0.98
N ALA A 15 -5.84 0.27 -2.09
CA ALA A 15 -6.27 -0.38 -3.31
C ALA A 15 -6.55 -1.87 -3.13
N VAL A 16 -5.73 -2.57 -2.32
CA VAL A 16 -5.88 -4.01 -2.11
C VAL A 16 -6.79 -4.36 -0.94
N GLU A 17 -7.05 -3.43 -0.02
CA GLU A 17 -7.97 -3.63 1.12
C GLU A 17 -9.43 -3.32 0.75
N SER A 18 -9.69 -2.23 0.02
CA SER A 18 -11.05 -1.75 -0.24
C SER A 18 -11.25 -1.12 -1.61
N GLY A 19 -10.22 -1.12 -2.48
CA GLY A 19 -10.21 -0.41 -3.77
C GLY A 19 -10.21 -1.31 -5.00
N ASP A 20 -10.72 -2.55 -4.92
CA ASP A 20 -10.81 -3.51 -6.04
C ASP A 20 -9.46 -3.71 -6.78
N GLN A 21 -8.35 -3.60 -6.05
CA GLN A 21 -6.97 -3.69 -6.56
C GLN A 21 -6.61 -2.61 -7.61
N VAL A 22 -7.30 -1.47 -7.58
CA VAL A 22 -7.04 -0.34 -8.48
C VAL A 22 -6.31 0.78 -7.73
N TYR A 23 -5.08 1.10 -8.16
CA TYR A 23 -4.26 2.15 -7.53
C TYR A 23 -5.00 3.49 -7.44
N GLY A 24 -5.07 4.04 -6.24
CA GLY A 24 -5.76 5.30 -5.96
C GLY A 24 -7.27 5.18 -5.77
N LYS A 25 -7.83 3.96 -5.91
CA LYS A 25 -9.20 3.66 -5.52
C LYS A 25 -9.22 3.13 -4.09
N GLN A 26 -10.17 3.58 -3.30
CA GLN A 26 -10.40 3.16 -1.91
C GLN A 26 -11.84 3.43 -1.50
N ASP A 27 -12.34 2.66 -0.54
CA ASP A 27 -13.62 2.90 0.10
C ASP A 27 -13.42 3.28 1.57
N TYR A 28 -13.51 4.57 1.87
CA TYR A 28 -13.40 5.09 3.23
C TYR A 28 -14.59 4.72 4.11
N SER A 29 -15.71 4.31 3.53
CA SER A 29 -16.92 3.91 4.23
C SER A 29 -16.98 2.41 4.51
N CYS A 30 -15.96 1.65 4.09
CA CYS A 30 -15.95 0.20 4.20
C CYS A 30 -16.20 -0.25 5.63
N PHE A 31 -17.10 -1.21 5.78
CA PHE A 31 -17.50 -1.80 7.05
C PHE A 31 -17.73 -3.30 6.88
N ALA A 32 -17.01 -4.09 7.64
CA ALA A 32 -17.21 -5.53 7.72
C ALA A 32 -17.61 -5.92 9.16
N GLY A 33 -18.72 -6.61 9.29
CA GLY A 33 -19.16 -7.19 10.56
C GLY A 33 -18.35 -8.43 10.94
N VAL A 34 -18.63 -8.98 12.12
CA VAL A 34 -17.96 -10.18 12.63
C VAL A 34 -18.06 -11.33 11.63
N GLY A 35 -16.92 -11.94 11.31
CA GLY A 35 -16.83 -13.08 10.42
C GLY A 35 -17.04 -12.80 8.93
N ALA A 36 -17.21 -11.54 8.52
CA ALA A 36 -17.46 -11.18 7.12
C ALA A 36 -16.23 -11.39 6.24
N ASN A 37 -15.04 -11.01 6.69
CA ASN A 37 -13.78 -11.19 5.96
C ASN A 37 -13.16 -12.56 6.25
N CYS A 38 -13.18 -12.97 7.52
CA CYS A 38 -12.65 -14.25 7.98
C CYS A 38 -13.53 -14.79 9.11
N SER A 39 -13.91 -16.07 9.04
CA SER A 39 -14.77 -16.73 10.04
C SER A 39 -14.22 -16.70 11.47
N ASN A 40 -12.92 -16.48 11.64
CA ASN A 40 -12.27 -16.38 12.95
C ASN A 40 -12.29 -14.97 13.55
N GLU A 41 -12.68 -13.95 12.79
CA GLU A 41 -12.79 -12.58 13.30
C GLU A 41 -13.96 -12.46 14.28
N LYS A 42 -13.69 -11.85 15.43
CA LYS A 42 -14.66 -11.67 16.52
C LYS A 42 -15.07 -10.21 16.73
N ALA A 43 -14.54 -9.32 15.95
CA ALA A 43 -14.80 -7.89 16.02
C ALA A 43 -15.04 -7.32 14.63
N ILE A 44 -15.46 -6.06 14.55
CA ILE A 44 -15.65 -5.34 13.30
C ILE A 44 -14.32 -4.95 12.67
N THR A 45 -14.38 -4.75 11.36
CA THR A 45 -13.31 -4.16 10.54
C THR A 45 -13.87 -2.93 9.82
N ILE A 46 -13.16 -1.80 9.81
CA ILE A 46 -13.67 -0.55 9.25
C ILE A 46 -12.64 0.23 8.43
N GLY A 47 -13.15 1.07 7.53
CA GLY A 47 -12.37 2.05 6.77
C GLY A 47 -11.56 1.49 5.62
N ALA A 48 -10.92 2.39 4.88
CA ALA A 48 -10.19 2.07 3.66
C ALA A 48 -9.01 1.10 3.88
N GLY A 49 -8.40 1.12 5.07
CA GLY A 49 -7.29 0.23 5.45
C GLY A 49 -7.72 -1.05 6.15
N GLN A 50 -9.02 -1.33 6.24
CA GLN A 50 -9.57 -2.51 6.89
C GLN A 50 -9.04 -2.73 8.32
N TRP A 51 -9.12 -1.67 9.14
CA TRP A 51 -8.69 -1.73 10.54
C TRP A 51 -9.61 -2.59 11.39
N TYR A 52 -9.03 -3.62 12.01
CA TYR A 52 -9.73 -4.62 12.81
C TYR A 52 -9.69 -4.28 14.30
N ALA A 53 -10.76 -4.55 15.03
CA ALA A 53 -10.83 -4.56 16.50
C ALA A 53 -10.23 -3.31 17.17
N GLY A 54 -9.10 -3.43 17.85
CA GLY A 54 -8.41 -2.33 18.54
C GLY A 54 -7.96 -1.20 17.62
N GLU A 55 -7.60 -1.51 16.37
CA GLU A 55 -7.25 -0.49 15.38
C GLU A 55 -8.48 0.26 14.88
N ALA A 56 -9.64 -0.40 14.74
CA ALA A 56 -10.91 0.25 14.46
C ALA A 56 -11.28 1.25 15.57
N LYS A 57 -11.09 0.85 16.82
CA LYS A 57 -11.27 1.72 17.98
C LYS A 57 -10.34 2.93 17.93
N GLU A 58 -9.05 2.71 17.67
CA GLU A 58 -8.05 3.79 17.57
C GLU A 58 -8.39 4.79 16.46
N LEU A 59 -8.85 4.32 15.29
CA LEU A 59 -9.29 5.21 14.22
C LEU A 59 -10.42 6.14 14.68
N LEU A 60 -11.46 5.61 15.29
CA LEU A 60 -12.57 6.43 15.80
C LEU A 60 -12.11 7.39 16.92
N TYR A 61 -11.17 6.94 17.76
CA TYR A 61 -10.57 7.77 18.80
C TYR A 61 -9.78 8.94 18.19
N ARG A 62 -9.07 8.73 17.10
CA ARG A 62 -8.35 9.79 16.35
C ARG A 62 -9.32 10.82 15.79
N ILE A 63 -10.45 10.38 15.21
CA ILE A 63 -11.49 11.27 14.69
C ILE A 63 -12.12 12.09 15.83
N GLN A 64 -12.46 11.44 16.95
CA GLN A 64 -12.99 12.13 18.13
C GLN A 64 -12.03 13.19 18.67
N ARG A 65 -10.74 12.86 18.81
CA ARG A 65 -9.73 13.82 19.30
C ARG A 65 -9.48 14.97 18.33
N ALA A 66 -9.54 14.71 17.03
CA ALA A 66 -9.34 15.73 16.01
C ALA A 66 -10.48 16.78 15.99
N ASN A 67 -11.73 16.35 16.24
CA ASN A 67 -12.87 17.27 16.41
C ASN A 67 -13.94 16.65 17.32
N PRO A 68 -13.85 16.84 18.66
CA PRO A 68 -14.80 16.28 19.62
C PRO A 68 -16.23 16.75 19.39
N LYS A 69 -16.40 18.00 18.95
CA LYS A 69 -17.73 18.55 18.67
C LYS A 69 -18.38 17.86 17.50
N LEU A 70 -17.70 17.73 16.36
CA LEU A 70 -18.21 17.00 15.18
C LEU A 70 -18.57 15.57 15.55
N PHE A 71 -17.68 14.87 16.26
CA PHE A 71 -17.93 13.49 16.67
C PHE A 71 -19.21 13.38 17.50
N LYS A 72 -19.36 14.24 18.52
CA LYS A 72 -20.54 14.27 19.38
C LYS A 72 -21.83 14.61 18.62
N ASP A 73 -21.78 15.56 17.66
CA ASP A 73 -22.93 15.95 16.86
C ASP A 73 -23.38 14.80 15.92
N MET A 74 -22.48 13.90 15.54
CA MET A 74 -22.73 12.73 14.71
C MET A 74 -23.06 11.46 15.51
N ASP A 75 -22.66 11.40 16.79
CA ASP A 75 -22.88 10.23 17.65
C ASP A 75 -24.32 10.09 18.11
N ASN A 76 -25.16 9.56 17.24
CA ASN A 76 -26.57 9.27 17.51
C ASN A 76 -26.80 7.86 18.10
N ALA A 77 -25.73 7.09 18.36
CA ALA A 77 -25.80 5.68 18.76
C ALA A 77 -24.99 5.36 20.04
N GLY A 78 -24.37 6.37 20.68
CA GLY A 78 -23.60 6.22 21.92
C GLY A 78 -22.19 5.67 21.71
N MET A 79 -21.56 5.99 20.59
CA MET A 79 -20.20 5.56 20.25
C MET A 79 -19.15 6.10 21.24
N GLU A 80 -19.35 7.30 21.81
CA GLU A 80 -18.45 7.82 22.86
C GLU A 80 -18.33 6.86 24.06
N LYS A 81 -19.44 6.20 24.44
CA LYS A 81 -19.41 5.19 25.53
C LYS A 81 -18.66 3.95 25.13
N ASP A 82 -18.84 3.49 23.88
CA ASP A 82 -18.16 2.31 23.36
C ASP A 82 -16.65 2.54 23.24
N LEU A 83 -16.21 3.76 22.92
CA LEU A 83 -14.79 4.12 22.92
C LEU A 83 -14.15 4.04 24.33
N LEU A 84 -14.91 4.16 25.40
CA LEU A 84 -14.40 3.97 26.77
C LEU A 84 -14.21 2.49 27.16
N MET A 85 -14.70 1.54 26.38
CA MET A 85 -14.49 0.12 26.64
C MET A 85 -12.99 -0.20 26.66
N LYS A 86 -12.56 -1.13 27.54
CA LYS A 86 -11.15 -1.51 27.67
C LYS A 86 -10.57 -2.08 26.37
N SER A 87 -11.31 -2.92 25.70
CA SER A 87 -10.92 -3.59 24.44
C SER A 87 -12.10 -3.68 23.48
N TRP A 88 -11.79 -3.75 22.18
CA TRP A 88 -12.72 -4.05 21.10
C TRP A 88 -12.45 -5.42 20.45
N ASP A 89 -11.67 -6.29 21.07
CA ASP A 89 -11.32 -7.63 20.52
C ASP A 89 -12.54 -8.51 20.20
N THR A 90 -13.68 -8.20 20.81
CA THR A 90 -14.97 -8.87 20.57
C THR A 90 -16.09 -7.87 20.30
N TYR A 91 -15.76 -6.66 19.83
CA TYR A 91 -16.75 -5.64 19.53
C TYR A 91 -17.52 -5.99 18.26
N ALA A 92 -18.77 -6.39 18.43
CA ALA A 92 -19.62 -6.95 17.39
C ALA A 92 -20.85 -6.08 17.17
N VAL A 93 -20.91 -5.41 16.03
CA VAL A 93 -22.09 -4.70 15.52
C VAL A 93 -22.22 -4.97 14.02
N THR A 94 -23.44 -4.87 13.47
CA THR A 94 -23.66 -5.04 12.04
C THR A 94 -23.73 -3.68 11.34
N ALA A 95 -23.50 -3.65 10.03
CA ALA A 95 -23.56 -2.42 9.23
C ALA A 95 -24.95 -1.74 9.30
N GLU A 96 -26.02 -2.54 9.39
CA GLU A 96 -27.43 -2.09 9.42
C GLU A 96 -27.85 -1.59 10.80
N SER A 97 -27.10 -1.91 11.86
CA SER A 97 -27.39 -1.43 13.21
C SER A 97 -27.18 0.08 13.32
N ALA A 98 -27.87 0.71 14.28
CA ALA A 98 -27.66 2.15 14.54
C ALA A 98 -26.19 2.49 14.78
N LYS A 99 -25.44 1.63 15.50
CA LYS A 99 -24.01 1.82 15.74
C LYS A 99 -23.19 1.66 14.47
N GLY A 100 -23.45 0.64 13.64
CA GLY A 100 -22.75 0.47 12.38
C GLY A 100 -22.95 1.64 11.43
N GLN A 101 -24.20 2.12 11.28
CA GLN A 101 -24.53 3.30 10.47
C GLN A 101 -23.84 4.56 11.02
N CYS A 102 -23.80 4.73 12.34
CA CYS A 102 -23.10 5.83 12.99
C CYS A 102 -21.60 5.79 12.69
N ILE A 103 -20.97 4.62 12.83
CA ILE A 103 -19.54 4.42 12.51
C ILE A 103 -19.27 4.80 11.05
N VAL A 104 -20.05 4.23 10.10
CA VAL A 104 -19.89 4.51 8.67
C VAL A 104 -20.06 6.02 8.38
N SER A 105 -21.04 6.67 9.00
CA SER A 105 -21.24 8.11 8.85
C SER A 105 -20.04 8.92 9.34
N ILE A 106 -19.48 8.58 10.50
CA ILE A 106 -18.32 9.28 11.08
C ILE A 106 -17.08 9.11 10.22
N ILE A 107 -16.73 7.89 9.81
CA ILE A 107 -15.51 7.61 9.03
C ILE A 107 -15.59 8.14 7.61
N SER A 108 -16.79 8.36 7.07
CA SER A 108 -17.03 8.89 5.71
C SER A 108 -16.94 10.41 5.62
N THR A 109 -16.89 11.13 6.74
CA THR A 109 -16.67 12.59 6.74
C THR A 109 -15.32 12.96 6.15
N ASP A 110 -15.14 14.20 5.70
CA ASP A 110 -13.83 14.67 5.23
C ASP A 110 -12.77 14.57 6.33
N LEU A 111 -13.15 14.83 7.60
CA LEU A 111 -12.26 14.60 8.74
C LEU A 111 -11.96 13.12 8.94
N GLY A 112 -12.96 12.24 8.83
CA GLY A 112 -12.79 10.79 8.93
C GLY A 112 -11.83 10.25 7.87
N LYS A 113 -11.99 10.66 6.62
CA LYS A 113 -11.06 10.32 5.51
C LYS A 113 -9.64 10.79 5.79
N LYS A 114 -9.49 12.05 6.22
CA LYS A 114 -8.18 12.61 6.59
C LYS A 114 -7.53 11.81 7.73
N CYS A 115 -8.29 11.49 8.79
CA CYS A 115 -7.77 10.68 9.91
C CYS A 115 -7.37 9.26 9.47
N GLN A 116 -8.09 8.65 8.54
CA GLN A 116 -7.72 7.37 7.94
C GLN A 116 -6.38 7.47 7.22
N ASP A 117 -6.20 8.49 6.36
CA ASP A 117 -4.97 8.71 5.63
C ASP A 117 -3.77 8.92 6.57
N GLU A 118 -3.93 9.78 7.58
CA GLU A 118 -2.90 10.04 8.58
C GLU A 118 -2.58 8.77 9.40
N TYR A 119 -3.58 7.99 9.78
CA TYR A 119 -3.38 6.77 10.56
C TYR A 119 -2.58 5.72 9.78
N MET A 120 -2.92 5.46 8.52
CA MET A 120 -2.15 4.55 7.67
C MET A 120 -0.70 5.03 7.49
N GLU A 121 -0.49 6.31 7.23
CA GLU A 121 0.86 6.85 7.09
C GLU A 121 1.67 6.77 8.39
N ASP A 122 1.03 6.96 9.56
CA ASP A 122 1.68 6.79 10.86
C ASP A 122 2.06 5.33 11.14
N GLN A 123 1.20 4.37 10.77
CA GLN A 123 1.52 2.96 10.84
C GLN A 123 2.74 2.62 9.97
N ILE A 124 2.77 3.09 8.72
CA ILE A 124 3.92 2.91 7.83
C ILE A 124 5.20 3.50 8.44
N ARG A 125 5.14 4.72 8.99
CA ARG A 125 6.29 5.37 9.67
C ARG A 125 6.75 4.61 10.91
N THR A 126 5.85 3.95 11.62
CA THR A 126 6.16 3.16 12.82
C THR A 126 6.78 1.82 12.46
N TYR A 127 6.29 1.17 11.41
CA TYR A 127 6.78 -0.13 10.97
C TYR A 127 8.16 -0.05 10.32
N THR A 128 8.43 0.99 9.54
CA THR A 128 9.71 1.16 8.85
C THR A 128 10.92 1.00 9.77
N PRO A 129 11.12 1.77 10.85
CA PRO A 129 12.27 1.61 11.72
C PRO A 129 12.28 0.29 12.49
N THR A 130 11.11 -0.29 12.75
CA THR A 130 11.01 -1.59 13.41
C THR A 130 11.55 -2.71 12.51
N ILE A 131 11.21 -2.67 11.23
CA ILE A 131 11.70 -3.62 10.22
C ILE A 131 13.20 -3.40 9.99
N GLU A 132 13.65 -2.15 9.83
CA GLU A 132 15.08 -1.82 9.65
C GLU A 132 15.95 -2.29 10.83
N LYS A 133 15.45 -2.17 12.05
CA LYS A 133 16.13 -2.67 13.25
C LYS A 133 16.29 -4.20 13.24
N ALA A 134 15.31 -4.92 12.71
CA ALA A 134 15.31 -6.38 12.73
C ALA A 134 16.06 -6.99 11.53
N TYR A 135 16.04 -6.34 10.36
CA TYR A 135 16.49 -6.91 9.08
C TYR A 135 17.48 -6.03 8.31
N GLY A 136 17.92 -4.91 8.89
CA GLY A 136 18.80 -3.96 8.23
C GLY A 136 18.09 -3.02 7.27
N THR A 137 18.84 -2.04 6.76
CA THR A 137 18.37 -1.12 5.73
C THR A 137 18.16 -1.82 4.40
N MET A 138 17.07 -1.48 3.71
CA MET A 138 16.73 -2.03 2.41
C MET A 138 16.13 -0.94 1.50
N PRO A 139 16.08 -1.16 0.17
CA PRO A 139 15.40 -0.24 -0.74
C PRO A 139 13.94 -0.01 -0.35
N ASP A 140 13.40 1.19 -0.60
CA ASP A 140 12.01 1.53 -0.29
C ASP A 140 11.01 0.53 -0.90
N THR A 141 11.27 0.03 -2.10
CA THR A 141 10.43 -0.98 -2.76
C THR A 141 10.37 -2.30 -1.98
N ALA A 142 11.48 -2.74 -1.40
CA ALA A 142 11.52 -3.92 -0.53
C ALA A 142 10.78 -3.65 0.79
N MET A 143 10.98 -2.47 1.37
CA MET A 143 10.26 -2.04 2.58
C MET A 143 8.74 -2.01 2.36
N MET A 144 8.28 -1.56 1.19
CA MET A 144 6.86 -1.56 0.83
C MET A 144 6.26 -2.98 0.85
N GLU A 145 6.99 -3.97 0.28
CA GLU A 145 6.55 -5.38 0.35
C GLU A 145 6.54 -5.91 1.78
N CYS A 146 7.56 -5.58 2.58
CA CYS A 146 7.58 -5.97 3.99
C CYS A 146 6.37 -5.42 4.76
N ILE A 147 6.03 -4.14 4.54
CA ILE A 147 4.90 -3.51 5.22
C ILE A 147 3.57 -4.08 4.71
N ASN A 148 3.42 -4.41 3.43
CA ASN A 148 2.25 -5.12 2.92
C ASN A 148 2.04 -6.47 3.63
N ILE A 149 3.11 -7.27 3.76
CA ILE A 149 3.05 -8.56 4.47
C ILE A 149 2.66 -8.35 5.94
N LEU A 150 3.28 -7.37 6.60
CA LEU A 150 3.03 -7.04 8.00
C LEU A 150 1.59 -6.58 8.22
N HIS A 151 1.07 -5.72 7.34
CA HIS A 151 -0.29 -5.21 7.42
C HIS A 151 -1.33 -6.33 7.29
N GLN A 152 -1.10 -7.31 6.41
CA GLN A 152 -2.01 -8.43 6.18
C GLN A 152 -1.88 -9.54 7.22
N GLY A 153 -0.66 -9.95 7.57
CA GLY A 153 -0.39 -11.17 8.36
C GLY A 153 0.40 -10.95 9.65
N GLY A 154 0.75 -9.71 9.98
CA GLY A 154 1.50 -9.36 11.17
C GLY A 154 3.00 -9.72 11.11
N PHE A 155 3.69 -9.49 12.23
CA PHE A 155 5.14 -9.73 12.34
C PHE A 155 5.54 -11.19 12.15
N ASP A 156 4.72 -12.14 12.55
CA ASP A 156 5.03 -13.57 12.40
C ASP A 156 5.05 -13.99 10.93
N ALA A 157 4.11 -13.49 10.12
CA ALA A 157 4.12 -13.69 8.67
C ALA A 157 5.36 -13.03 8.03
N LEU A 158 5.67 -11.78 8.38
CA LEU A 158 6.85 -11.10 7.88
C LEU A 158 8.15 -11.85 8.21
N LYS A 159 8.31 -12.29 9.47
CA LYS A 159 9.46 -13.08 9.93
C LYS A 159 9.59 -14.38 9.14
N ARG A 160 8.49 -15.09 8.94
CA ARG A 160 8.45 -16.35 8.18
C ARG A 160 8.92 -16.15 6.74
N ILE A 161 8.44 -15.10 6.06
CA ILE A 161 8.82 -14.79 4.69
C ILE A 161 10.28 -14.36 4.60
N LEU A 162 10.73 -13.40 5.42
CA LEU A 162 12.08 -12.88 5.35
C LEU A 162 13.15 -13.91 5.75
N SER A 163 12.82 -14.84 6.64
CA SER A 163 13.76 -15.94 6.99
C SER A 163 14.07 -16.88 5.83
N LYS A 164 13.21 -16.91 4.80
CA LYS A 164 13.39 -17.72 3.59
C LYS A 164 13.81 -16.89 2.37
N THR A 165 13.85 -15.56 2.49
CA THR A 165 14.22 -14.66 1.39
C THR A 165 15.73 -14.43 1.36
N PRO A 166 16.42 -14.66 0.23
CA PRO A 166 17.86 -14.44 0.15
C PRO A 166 18.23 -12.95 0.15
N GLU A 167 19.24 -12.59 0.92
CA GLU A 167 19.81 -11.24 0.93
C GLU A 167 20.61 -10.94 -0.36
N PRO A 168 20.82 -9.67 -0.74
CA PRO A 168 20.15 -8.49 -0.20
C PRO A 168 18.67 -8.49 -0.55
N TYR A 169 17.82 -7.96 0.36
CA TYR A 169 16.38 -7.92 0.17
C TYR A 169 15.99 -6.96 -0.95
N THR A 170 15.21 -7.45 -1.90
CA THR A 170 14.56 -6.67 -2.96
C THR A 170 13.07 -7.03 -3.01
N ALA A 171 12.22 -6.13 -3.52
CA ALA A 171 10.80 -6.40 -3.66
C ALA A 171 10.53 -7.71 -4.43
N ASP A 172 11.28 -7.95 -5.51
CA ASP A 172 11.11 -9.15 -6.35
C ASP A 172 11.50 -10.46 -5.63
N LYS A 173 12.57 -10.44 -4.83
CA LYS A 173 12.95 -11.60 -4.03
C LYS A 173 11.93 -11.90 -2.94
N ILE A 174 11.46 -10.87 -2.23
CA ILE A 174 10.42 -11.01 -1.21
C ILE A 174 9.14 -11.55 -1.85
N TYR A 175 8.70 -11.00 -2.97
CA TYR A 175 7.55 -11.48 -3.71
C TYR A 175 7.70 -12.93 -4.18
N THR A 176 8.89 -13.32 -4.64
CA THR A 176 9.18 -14.71 -5.06
C THR A 176 9.03 -15.68 -3.88
N THR A 177 9.56 -15.32 -2.72
CA THR A 177 9.42 -16.12 -1.49
C THR A 177 7.96 -16.17 -1.02
N LEU A 178 7.26 -15.04 -1.07
CA LEU A 178 5.85 -14.90 -0.69
C LEU A 178 4.95 -15.86 -1.49
N ARG A 179 5.22 -16.06 -2.77
CA ARG A 179 4.48 -17.03 -3.61
C ARG A 179 4.64 -18.49 -3.17
N GLN A 180 5.62 -18.79 -2.33
CA GLN A 180 5.85 -20.14 -1.79
C GLN A 180 5.19 -20.31 -0.41
N ASP A 181 4.65 -19.26 0.19
CA ASP A 181 4.00 -19.30 1.50
C ASP A 181 2.78 -20.22 1.59
N PRO A 182 1.95 -20.41 0.51
CA PRO A 182 0.85 -21.39 0.53
C PRO A 182 1.28 -22.83 0.83
N ALA A 183 2.54 -23.18 0.59
CA ALA A 183 3.09 -24.50 0.92
C ALA A 183 3.51 -24.65 2.38
N ASP A 184 3.52 -23.57 3.17
CA ASP A 184 3.86 -23.59 4.59
C ASP A 184 2.64 -23.94 5.43
N PRO A 185 2.70 -24.97 6.34
CA PRO A 185 1.55 -25.38 7.14
C PRO A 185 1.21 -24.44 8.29
N THR A 186 1.89 -23.30 8.42
CA THR A 186 1.63 -22.34 9.51
C THR A 186 0.36 -21.52 9.28
N PRO A 187 -0.29 -21.02 10.34
CA PRO A 187 -1.41 -20.09 10.24
C PRO A 187 -1.00 -18.76 9.55
N ASN A 188 -1.97 -18.04 9.02
CA ASN A 188 -1.81 -16.73 8.37
C ASN A 188 -0.88 -16.77 7.16
N GLN A 189 -1.12 -17.69 6.26
CA GLN A 189 -0.43 -17.82 4.98
C GLN A 189 -0.82 -16.65 4.06
N VAL A 190 -0.01 -15.62 4.06
CA VAL A 190 -0.28 -14.39 3.27
C VAL A 190 -0.14 -14.61 1.76
N GLY A 191 0.61 -15.62 1.35
CA GLY A 191 0.80 -15.99 -0.07
C GLY A 191 -0.45 -16.59 -0.73
N ASP A 192 -1.40 -17.14 0.03
CA ASP A 192 -2.66 -17.68 -0.49
C ASP A 192 -3.51 -16.62 -1.21
N TYR A 193 -3.26 -15.35 -0.96
CA TYR A 193 -3.93 -14.23 -1.63
C TYR A 193 -3.18 -13.80 -2.90
N GLU A 194 -2.96 -14.73 -3.83
CA GLU A 194 -2.11 -14.52 -5.02
C GLU A 194 -2.51 -13.27 -5.82
N GLY A 195 -3.79 -13.04 -6.05
CA GLY A 195 -4.30 -11.86 -6.78
C GLY A 195 -3.89 -10.56 -6.10
N ARG A 196 -4.05 -10.49 -4.77
CA ARG A 196 -3.60 -9.35 -3.94
C ARG A 196 -2.09 -9.12 -4.06
N GLN A 197 -1.29 -10.15 -3.87
CA GLN A 197 0.16 -10.03 -3.88
C GLN A 197 0.69 -9.62 -5.27
N LYS A 198 0.10 -10.16 -6.33
CA LYS A 198 0.41 -9.75 -7.71
C LYS A 198 0.05 -8.28 -7.98
N ALA A 199 -1.07 -7.81 -7.46
CA ALA A 199 -1.46 -6.41 -7.57
C ALA A 199 -0.49 -5.49 -6.83
N VAL A 200 -0.11 -5.84 -5.59
CA VAL A 200 0.85 -5.06 -4.78
C VAL A 200 2.19 -4.91 -5.50
N ILE A 201 2.84 -6.01 -5.90
CA ILE A 201 4.16 -5.92 -6.56
C ILE A 201 4.08 -5.15 -7.88
N SER A 202 3.00 -5.30 -8.64
CA SER A 202 2.79 -4.56 -9.88
C SER A 202 2.65 -3.06 -9.63
N MET A 203 1.94 -2.66 -8.58
CA MET A 203 1.80 -1.26 -8.19
C MET A 203 3.10 -0.69 -7.62
N ILE A 204 3.86 -1.44 -6.81
CA ILE A 204 5.19 -1.02 -6.35
C ILE A 204 6.10 -0.75 -7.53
N ARG A 205 6.22 -1.68 -8.48
CA ARG A 205 7.04 -1.52 -9.69
C ARG A 205 6.64 -0.30 -10.52
N LYS A 206 5.34 0.02 -10.56
CA LYS A 206 4.81 1.11 -11.39
C LYS A 206 4.89 2.47 -10.71
N TYR A 207 4.63 2.56 -9.40
CA TYR A 207 4.38 3.82 -8.73
C TYR A 207 5.42 4.21 -7.67
N ALA A 208 6.25 3.26 -7.17
CA ALA A 208 7.29 3.60 -6.22
C ALA A 208 8.30 4.58 -6.83
N VAL A 209 8.69 5.58 -6.04
CA VAL A 209 9.67 6.58 -6.44
C VAL A 209 11.07 6.02 -6.19
N THR A 210 11.77 5.66 -7.24
CA THR A 210 13.18 5.23 -7.22
C THR A 210 14.09 6.41 -7.57
N ALA A 211 15.40 6.27 -7.33
CA ALA A 211 16.38 7.29 -7.73
C ALA A 211 16.29 7.60 -9.23
N GLU A 212 16.19 6.57 -10.05
CA GLU A 212 16.06 6.70 -11.52
C GLU A 212 14.80 7.48 -11.92
N ARG A 213 13.66 7.24 -11.25
CA ARG A 213 12.42 8.00 -11.51
C ARG A 213 12.48 9.44 -10.99
N LYS A 214 13.21 9.69 -9.91
CA LYS A 214 13.44 11.08 -9.43
C LYS A 214 14.21 11.88 -10.46
N GLU A 215 15.27 11.30 -11.05
CA GLU A 215 16.02 11.93 -12.12
C GLU A 215 15.11 12.23 -13.31
N ASP A 216 14.32 11.26 -13.77
CA ASP A 216 13.43 11.43 -14.92
C ASP A 216 12.36 12.51 -14.71
N THR A 217 11.83 12.66 -13.48
CA THR A 217 10.85 13.73 -13.17
C THR A 217 11.45 15.12 -13.07
N THR A 218 12.75 15.24 -12.78
CA THR A 218 13.46 16.52 -12.69
C THR A 218 14.07 16.95 -14.01
N MET A 219 14.26 16.03 -14.96
CA MET A 219 14.84 16.32 -16.27
C MET A 219 13.88 17.12 -17.16
N THR A 220 14.42 18.11 -17.83
CA THR A 220 13.74 18.83 -18.92
C THR A 220 13.50 17.89 -20.10
N LYS A 221 12.61 18.29 -21.03
CA LYS A 221 12.39 17.53 -22.29
C LYS A 221 13.68 17.33 -23.08
N THR A 222 14.56 18.34 -23.09
CA THR A 222 15.85 18.28 -23.77
C THR A 222 16.78 17.27 -23.12
N GLU A 223 16.90 17.27 -21.78
CA GLU A 223 17.73 16.30 -21.06
C GLU A 223 17.24 14.86 -21.23
N LYS A 224 15.92 14.65 -21.27
CA LYS A 224 15.33 13.33 -21.56
C LYS A 224 15.68 12.86 -22.98
N ALA A 225 15.59 13.75 -23.96
CA ALA A 225 15.97 13.44 -25.33
C ALA A 225 17.47 13.09 -25.43
N ILE A 226 18.34 13.84 -24.75
CA ILE A 226 19.78 13.54 -24.71
C ILE A 226 20.03 12.17 -24.09
N LYS A 227 19.46 11.88 -22.92
CA LYS A 227 19.60 10.57 -22.24
C LYS A 227 19.12 9.41 -23.10
N GLN A 228 18.02 9.60 -23.85
CA GLN A 228 17.51 8.61 -24.79
C GLN A 228 18.49 8.37 -25.96
N MET A 229 19.04 9.46 -26.51
CA MET A 229 20.04 9.35 -27.60
C MET A 229 21.33 8.69 -27.12
N GLU A 230 21.81 9.00 -25.92
CA GLU A 230 22.96 8.32 -25.30
C GLU A 230 22.71 6.82 -25.09
N SER A 231 21.49 6.44 -24.66
CA SER A 231 21.08 5.04 -24.54
C SER A 231 21.12 4.30 -25.88
N TRP A 232 20.61 4.92 -26.93
CA TRP A 232 20.66 4.34 -28.28
C TRP A 232 22.09 4.26 -28.82
N ALA A 233 22.92 5.26 -28.57
CA ALA A 233 24.32 5.24 -28.98
C ALA A 233 25.17 4.18 -28.27
N ALA A 234 24.77 3.82 -27.02
CA ALA A 234 25.41 2.74 -26.26
C ALA A 234 24.90 1.33 -26.61
N ASP A 235 23.76 1.25 -27.27
CA ASP A 235 23.13 -0.02 -27.69
C ASP A 235 23.61 -0.41 -29.11
N ASN A 236 24.46 -1.42 -29.17
CA ASN A 236 25.01 -1.91 -30.44
C ASN A 236 23.95 -2.55 -31.38
N SER A 237 22.70 -2.69 -30.95
CA SER A 237 21.59 -3.13 -31.79
C SER A 237 21.00 -2.01 -32.65
N HIS A 238 21.40 -0.76 -32.37
CA HIS A 238 21.00 0.42 -33.14
C HIS A 238 22.18 0.94 -33.94
N GLY A 239 21.98 1.17 -35.22
CA GLY A 239 22.98 1.75 -36.14
C GLY A 239 22.52 3.07 -36.72
N TYR A 240 23.43 3.73 -37.45
CA TYR A 240 23.13 4.93 -38.25
C TYR A 240 22.85 4.52 -39.70
N ASP A 241 21.61 4.68 -40.15
CA ASP A 241 21.23 4.40 -41.54
C ASP A 241 20.39 5.54 -42.15
N GLN A 242 20.86 6.07 -43.27
CA GLN A 242 20.16 7.13 -44.00
C GLN A 242 18.99 6.61 -44.85
N ILE A 243 18.93 5.31 -45.12
CA ILE A 243 17.86 4.67 -45.91
C ILE A 243 16.66 4.34 -45.05
N TYR A 244 16.91 3.75 -43.84
CA TYR A 244 15.87 3.34 -42.87
C TYR A 244 15.85 4.26 -41.65
N ARG A 245 15.97 5.57 -41.91
CA ARG A 245 16.19 6.61 -40.88
C ARG A 245 15.08 6.80 -39.85
N TRP A 246 13.92 6.20 -40.05
CA TRP A 246 12.78 6.29 -39.14
C TRP A 246 12.64 5.08 -38.22
N GLY A 247 13.66 4.25 -38.12
CA GLY A 247 13.66 3.12 -37.18
C GLY A 247 12.96 1.86 -37.69
N GLU A 248 12.61 1.76 -38.98
CA GLU A 248 11.92 0.60 -39.55
C GLU A 248 12.70 -0.73 -39.39
N LYS A 249 14.04 -0.63 -39.23
CA LYS A 249 14.93 -1.77 -38.97
C LYS A 249 15.77 -1.57 -37.69
N GLY A 250 15.36 -0.68 -36.80
CA GLY A 250 16.07 -0.38 -35.56
C GLY A 250 17.17 0.68 -35.68
N ASP A 251 17.43 1.24 -36.87
CA ASP A 251 18.45 2.26 -37.12
C ASP A 251 17.81 3.66 -37.25
N TYR A 252 18.56 4.70 -36.85
CA TYR A 252 18.11 6.09 -36.88
C TYR A 252 19.17 7.01 -37.44
N ASP A 253 18.76 8.06 -38.16
CA ASP A 253 19.62 9.22 -38.38
C ASP A 253 19.47 10.26 -37.27
N CYS A 254 20.33 11.29 -37.27
CA CYS A 254 20.31 12.32 -36.22
C CYS A 254 18.98 13.07 -36.11
N SER A 255 18.21 13.21 -37.18
CA SER A 255 16.92 13.89 -37.16
C SER A 255 15.78 13.01 -36.68
N SER A 256 15.75 11.73 -37.07
CA SER A 256 14.71 10.79 -36.65
C SER A 256 14.85 10.38 -35.19
N ALA A 257 16.07 10.28 -34.66
CA ALA A 257 16.32 9.97 -33.25
C ALA A 257 15.79 11.06 -32.30
N VAL A 258 15.67 12.31 -32.72
CA VAL A 258 15.12 13.41 -31.91
C VAL A 258 13.60 13.46 -31.93
N ILE A 259 12.95 12.89 -32.93
CA ILE A 259 11.49 12.94 -33.13
C ILE A 259 10.78 11.69 -32.60
N SER A 260 11.50 10.57 -32.51
CA SER A 260 10.99 9.30 -31.98
C SER A 260 10.78 9.32 -30.47
#